data_0c71c252fbaf2ac9c24c99b9ac925856
#
_entry.id   0c71c252fbaf2ac9c24c99b9ac925856
#
_cell.length_a   1.000
_cell.length_b   1.000
_cell.length_c   1.000
_cell.angle_alpha   90.00
_cell.angle_beta   90.00
_cell.angle_gamma   90.00
#
_symmetry.space_group_name_H-M   'P 1'
#
loop_
_entity.id
_entity.type
_entity.pdbx_description
1 polymer ?
#
loop_
_entity_poly.entity_id
_entity_poly.type
_entity_poly.pdbx_seq_one_letter_code
_entity_poly.pdbx_strand_id
1 'polypeptide(L)'
;MFSIFKKKIVVPHIRLSGIIGNVGKFKQGIDFSSQQEIIKKAFSLKKIKSVAISINSPGGSPVQSHLIYSYIRSLAKKKKIKVLVFAEDVAASGGYLIACAGDEIYANSSSIIGSIGVIYASFGFQDMIKKIGIQRRVYTAGKNKSTLDPFVEEKEEDIKRLKNIQLDLHKDFINVVEKSRGTKLNTKSGIDLFTGEFWSGSKAKSLGLIDGLGNADEVLKEKFGENVVIKKFEKQKSWIAKKLSSGQTNQLERLLSKFEEKEIWQKYGL
;
A
#
# COMPACT_ATOMS: atom_id res chain seq x y z
N MET A 1 -13.28 1.09 49.91
CA MET A 1 -12.55 1.74 48.80
C MET A 1 -12.96 1.04 47.49
N PHE A 2 -13.97 1.58 46.79
CA PHE A 2 -14.50 0.95 45.57
C PHE A 2 -13.52 1.17 44.45
N SER A 3 -12.83 0.10 44.02
CA SER A 3 -12.06 0.08 42.75
C SER A 3 -13.06 0.26 41.61
N ILE A 4 -13.14 1.48 41.07
CA ILE A 4 -13.89 1.75 39.87
C ILE A 4 -13.17 0.98 38.73
N PHE A 5 -13.73 -0.15 38.34
CA PHE A 5 -13.27 -0.89 37.14
C PHE A 5 -13.35 0.06 35.93
N LYS A 6 -12.28 0.78 35.61
CA LYS A 6 -12.17 1.55 34.38
C LYS A 6 -12.37 0.59 33.21
N LYS A 7 -13.49 0.76 32.50
CA LYS A 7 -13.86 -0.07 31.38
C LYS A 7 -12.74 -0.06 30.37
N LYS A 8 -12.12 -1.22 30.11
CA LYS A 8 -11.02 -1.35 29.16
C LYS A 8 -11.49 -0.94 27.77
N ILE A 9 -10.80 0.04 27.16
CA ILE A 9 -11.05 0.45 25.77
C ILE A 9 -10.36 -0.55 24.88
N VAL A 10 -11.11 -1.15 23.95
CA VAL A 10 -10.57 -2.10 22.97
C VAL A 10 -10.40 -1.37 21.64
N VAL A 11 -9.21 -1.45 21.06
CA VAL A 11 -8.88 -0.93 19.74
C VAL A 11 -8.51 -2.10 18.84
N PRO A 12 -9.33 -2.42 17.80
CA PRO A 12 -8.94 -3.38 16.77
C PRO A 12 -7.73 -2.86 16.02
N HIS A 13 -6.76 -3.73 15.79
CA HIS A 13 -5.54 -3.42 15.06
C HIS A 13 -5.38 -4.36 13.88
N ILE A 14 -5.26 -3.79 12.68
CA ILE A 14 -5.01 -4.49 11.42
C ILE A 14 -3.59 -4.15 10.97
N ARG A 15 -2.83 -5.13 10.50
CA ARG A 15 -1.52 -4.89 9.89
C ARG A 15 -1.54 -5.24 8.40
N LEU A 16 -1.21 -4.27 7.56
CA LEU A 16 -1.06 -4.42 6.12
C LEU A 16 0.43 -4.35 5.79
N SER A 17 1.05 -5.49 5.45
CA SER A 17 2.49 -5.56 5.20
C SER A 17 2.80 -6.31 3.91
N GLY A 18 3.66 -5.73 3.06
CA GLY A 18 4.11 -6.29 1.79
C GLY A 18 3.70 -5.46 0.58
N ILE A 19 3.93 -6.01 -0.60
CA ILE A 19 3.56 -5.39 -1.88
C ILE A 19 2.04 -5.47 -2.08
N ILE A 20 1.44 -4.40 -2.60
CA ILE A 20 0.01 -4.34 -2.88
C ILE A 20 -0.26 -4.95 -4.26
N GLY A 21 -1.10 -5.99 -4.29
CA GLY A 21 -1.49 -6.72 -5.49
C GLY A 21 -1.24 -8.21 -5.39
N ASN A 22 -1.42 -8.89 -6.52
CA ASN A 22 -1.15 -10.32 -6.64
C ASN A 22 0.34 -10.54 -6.94
N VAL A 23 1.08 -11.01 -5.96
CA VAL A 23 2.54 -11.27 -6.04
C VAL A 23 2.88 -12.74 -6.29
N GLY A 24 1.99 -13.46 -7.00
CA GLY A 24 2.16 -14.87 -7.38
C GLY A 24 1.64 -15.87 -6.35
N LYS A 25 1.62 -17.14 -6.72
CA LYS A 25 0.96 -18.23 -5.95
C LYS A 25 1.53 -18.48 -4.55
N PHE A 26 2.76 -18.05 -4.29
CA PHE A 26 3.50 -18.39 -3.07
C PHE A 26 3.78 -17.21 -2.13
N LYS A 27 3.43 -16.00 -2.53
CA LYS A 27 3.60 -14.80 -1.71
C LYS A 27 2.25 -14.17 -1.36
N GLN A 28 2.14 -13.72 -0.12
CA GLN A 28 0.96 -12.97 0.31
C GLN A 28 1.19 -11.49 0.02
N GLY A 29 0.63 -11.02 -1.09
CA GLY A 29 0.46 -9.59 -1.32
C GLY A 29 -0.71 -9.04 -0.51
N ILE A 30 -0.78 -7.72 -0.45
CA ILE A 30 -1.94 -7.00 0.08
C ILE A 30 -2.93 -6.84 -1.07
N ASP A 31 -3.97 -7.64 -1.11
CA ASP A 31 -5.08 -7.51 -2.07
C ASP A 31 -6.42 -7.35 -1.34
N PHE A 32 -7.38 -6.73 -2.02
CA PHE A 32 -8.68 -6.43 -1.43
C PHE A 32 -9.42 -7.68 -0.98
N SER A 33 -9.40 -8.74 -1.77
CA SER A 33 -10.13 -9.97 -1.49
C SER A 33 -9.65 -10.64 -0.20
N SER A 34 -8.33 -10.63 0.03
CA SER A 34 -7.71 -11.21 1.23
C SER A 34 -7.91 -10.34 2.47
N GLN A 35 -8.02 -9.02 2.31
CA GLN A 35 -8.13 -8.06 3.42
C GLN A 35 -9.57 -7.73 3.81
N GLN A 36 -10.52 -7.89 2.90
CA GLN A 36 -11.92 -7.47 3.08
C GLN A 36 -12.55 -8.03 4.36
N GLU A 37 -12.45 -9.35 4.59
CA GLU A 37 -13.05 -9.99 5.77
C GLU A 37 -12.34 -9.59 7.08
N ILE A 38 -11.03 -9.38 7.04
CA ILE A 38 -10.25 -8.94 8.21
C ILE A 38 -10.69 -7.53 8.62
N ILE A 39 -10.74 -6.62 7.65
CA ILE A 39 -11.18 -5.24 7.84
C ILE A 39 -12.61 -5.23 8.36
N LYS A 40 -13.53 -5.95 7.73
CA LYS A 40 -14.93 -6.05 8.15
C LYS A 40 -15.07 -6.54 9.59
N LYS A 41 -14.35 -7.60 9.98
CA LYS A 41 -14.35 -8.14 11.35
C LYS A 41 -13.84 -7.12 12.37
N ALA A 42 -12.75 -6.42 12.07
CA ALA A 42 -12.20 -5.38 12.94
C ALA A 42 -13.22 -4.25 13.19
N PHE A 43 -13.84 -3.75 12.12
CA PHE A 43 -14.89 -2.73 12.24
C PHE A 43 -16.20 -3.25 12.85
N SER A 44 -16.41 -4.57 12.95
CA SER A 44 -17.66 -5.14 13.49
C SER A 44 -17.65 -5.32 15.00
N LEU A 45 -16.54 -5.06 15.67
CA LEU A 45 -16.50 -5.08 17.13
C LEU A 45 -17.44 -4.03 17.71
N LYS A 46 -18.15 -4.42 18.78
CA LYS A 46 -19.06 -3.51 19.47
C LYS A 46 -18.27 -2.58 20.42
N LYS A 47 -18.78 -1.35 20.58
CA LYS A 47 -18.27 -0.37 21.55
C LYS A 47 -16.80 0.06 21.34
N ILE A 48 -16.29 0.00 20.10
CA ILE A 48 -14.99 0.55 19.75
C ILE A 48 -15.09 2.05 19.44
N LYS A 49 -14.03 2.79 19.77
CA LYS A 49 -13.91 4.22 19.46
C LYS A 49 -13.11 4.48 18.18
N SER A 50 -12.17 3.60 17.91
CA SER A 50 -11.29 3.71 16.73
C SER A 50 -10.85 2.33 16.26
N VAL A 51 -10.35 2.28 15.03
CA VAL A 51 -9.61 1.16 14.44
C VAL A 51 -8.20 1.64 14.14
N ALA A 52 -7.19 0.87 14.54
CA ALA A 52 -5.79 1.11 14.21
C ALA A 52 -5.39 0.27 13.00
N ILE A 53 -4.63 0.86 12.09
CA ILE A 53 -4.11 0.17 10.89
C ILE A 53 -2.62 0.47 10.79
N SER A 54 -1.77 -0.55 10.93
CA SER A 54 -0.35 -0.42 10.62
C SER A 54 -0.10 -0.76 9.15
N ILE A 55 0.76 0.01 8.50
CA ILE A 55 1.13 -0.16 7.10
C ILE A 55 2.65 -0.28 6.99
N ASN A 56 3.10 -1.37 6.35
CA ASN A 56 4.49 -1.54 5.93
C ASN A 56 4.50 -1.98 4.47
N SER A 57 4.46 -1.02 3.55
CA SER A 57 4.29 -1.31 2.13
C SER A 57 4.98 -0.27 1.23
N PRO A 58 5.78 -0.73 0.24
CA PRO A 58 6.37 0.13 -0.80
C PRO A 58 5.34 0.55 -1.86
N GLY A 59 4.10 0.03 -1.79
CA GLY A 59 3.06 0.25 -2.77
C GLY A 59 2.79 -0.97 -3.65
N GLY A 60 2.33 -0.72 -4.86
CA GLY A 60 1.97 -1.73 -5.87
C GLY A 60 0.73 -1.32 -6.66
N SER A 61 -0.20 -2.25 -6.87
CA SER A 61 -1.38 -2.05 -7.72
C SER A 61 -2.24 -0.84 -7.31
N PRO A 62 -2.44 0.15 -8.17
CA PRO A 62 -3.30 1.31 -7.89
C PRO A 62 -4.73 0.90 -7.56
N VAL A 63 -5.29 -0.04 -8.31
CA VAL A 63 -6.67 -0.51 -8.13
C VAL A 63 -6.85 -1.16 -6.76
N GLN A 64 -5.92 -2.05 -6.35
CA GLN A 64 -6.00 -2.72 -5.04
C GLN A 64 -5.88 -1.72 -3.89
N SER A 65 -4.97 -0.76 -4.03
CA SER A 65 -4.80 0.33 -3.06
C SER A 65 -6.08 1.15 -2.90
N HIS A 66 -6.71 1.53 -4.01
CA HIS A 66 -7.94 2.32 -4.01
C HIS A 66 -9.14 1.54 -3.45
N LEU A 67 -9.28 0.24 -3.77
CA LEU A 67 -10.34 -0.62 -3.22
C LEU A 67 -10.24 -0.73 -1.70
N ILE A 68 -9.03 -0.97 -1.17
CA ILE A 68 -8.79 -1.06 0.28
C ILE A 68 -9.07 0.29 0.97
N TYR A 69 -8.53 1.39 0.42
CA TYR A 69 -8.80 2.75 0.91
C TYR A 69 -10.31 3.04 0.98
N SER A 70 -11.01 2.85 -0.13
CA SER A 70 -12.43 3.14 -0.24
C SER A 70 -13.27 2.30 0.71
N TYR A 71 -12.91 1.03 0.88
CA TYR A 71 -13.61 0.13 1.79
C TYR A 71 -13.45 0.53 3.26
N ILE A 72 -12.23 0.87 3.67
CA ILE A 72 -11.94 1.39 5.01
C ILE A 72 -12.75 2.67 5.26
N ARG A 73 -12.72 3.63 4.34
CA ARG A 73 -13.48 4.88 4.47
C ARG A 73 -14.99 4.67 4.52
N SER A 74 -15.51 3.75 3.70
CA SER A 74 -16.94 3.39 3.71
C SER A 74 -17.37 2.85 5.08
N LEU A 75 -16.60 1.92 5.66
CA LEU A 75 -16.89 1.36 6.98
C LEU A 75 -16.74 2.40 8.09
N ALA A 76 -15.69 3.21 8.05
CA ALA A 76 -15.46 4.30 9.01
C ALA A 76 -16.63 5.29 9.03
N LYS A 77 -17.07 5.73 7.86
CA LYS A 77 -18.24 6.63 7.70
C LYS A 77 -19.54 5.98 8.19
N LYS A 78 -19.83 4.75 7.73
CA LYS A 78 -21.05 4.01 8.09
C LYS A 78 -21.16 3.79 9.61
N LYS A 79 -20.04 3.51 10.26
CA LYS A 79 -20.03 3.17 11.69
C LYS A 79 -19.64 4.35 12.60
N LYS A 80 -19.32 5.50 12.02
CA LYS A 80 -18.84 6.70 12.74
C LYS A 80 -17.63 6.39 13.64
N ILE A 81 -16.68 5.60 13.14
CA ILE A 81 -15.48 5.16 13.85
C ILE A 81 -14.27 5.87 13.25
N LYS A 82 -13.40 6.42 14.10
CA LYS A 82 -12.12 6.99 13.67
C LYS A 82 -11.13 5.91 13.25
N VAL A 83 -10.35 6.20 12.24
CA VAL A 83 -9.24 5.35 11.76
C VAL A 83 -7.93 6.02 12.09
N LEU A 84 -7.06 5.33 12.82
CA LEU A 84 -5.70 5.76 13.15
C LEU A 84 -4.74 4.90 12.33
N VAL A 85 -3.91 5.52 11.50
CA VAL A 85 -2.94 4.82 10.66
C VAL A 85 -1.54 5.02 11.19
N PHE A 86 -0.74 3.95 11.16
CA PHE A 86 0.63 3.93 11.61
C PHE A 86 1.51 3.37 10.48
N ALA A 87 2.36 4.21 9.90
CA ALA A 87 3.40 3.74 9.00
C ALA A 87 4.51 3.09 9.83
N GLU A 88 4.88 1.85 9.45
CA GLU A 88 6.04 1.18 10.01
C GLU A 88 7.31 1.64 9.25
N ASP A 89 8.07 0.74 8.61
CA ASP A 89 9.27 1.15 7.86
C ASP A 89 8.91 2.02 6.65
N VAL A 90 7.90 1.60 5.87
CA VAL A 90 7.47 2.27 4.63
C VAL A 90 5.94 2.34 4.51
N ALA A 91 5.44 3.51 4.18
CA ALA A 91 4.12 3.73 3.61
C ALA A 91 4.28 4.62 2.38
N ALA A 92 4.62 4.02 1.23
CA ALA A 92 4.94 4.73 0.00
C ALA A 92 4.02 4.30 -1.16
N SER A 93 3.80 5.20 -2.12
CA SER A 93 2.97 4.96 -3.31
C SER A 93 1.58 4.44 -2.91
N GLY A 94 1.14 3.28 -3.42
CA GLY A 94 -0.11 2.64 -3.02
C GLY A 94 -0.25 2.43 -1.50
N GLY A 95 0.86 2.24 -0.76
CA GLY A 95 0.87 2.17 0.70
C GLY A 95 0.44 3.48 1.35
N TYR A 96 0.91 4.61 0.82
CA TYR A 96 0.49 5.93 1.28
C TYR A 96 -0.95 6.25 0.86
N LEU A 97 -1.38 5.79 -0.33
CA LEU A 97 -2.78 5.90 -0.74
C LEU A 97 -3.71 5.21 0.28
N ILE A 98 -3.35 4.01 0.75
CA ILE A 98 -4.12 3.33 1.81
C ILE A 98 -4.00 4.10 3.14
N ALA A 99 -2.82 4.66 3.47
CA ALA A 99 -2.64 5.44 4.68
C ALA A 99 -3.57 6.67 4.73
N CYS A 100 -3.88 7.25 3.57
CA CYS A 100 -4.87 8.33 3.43
C CYS A 100 -6.30 7.93 3.85
N ALA A 101 -6.57 6.64 4.13
CA ALA A 101 -7.82 6.23 4.76
C ALA A 101 -7.89 6.60 6.25
N GLY A 102 -6.79 7.01 6.86
CA GLY A 102 -6.72 7.47 8.25
C GLY A 102 -7.35 8.85 8.45
N ASP A 103 -8.02 9.02 9.58
CA ASP A 103 -8.38 10.36 10.08
C ASP A 103 -7.15 11.04 10.69
N GLU A 104 -6.23 10.24 11.21
CA GLU A 104 -4.90 10.63 11.67
C GLU A 104 -3.86 9.59 11.19
N ILE A 105 -2.70 10.08 10.77
CA ILE A 105 -1.59 9.26 10.26
C ILE A 105 -0.35 9.54 11.10
N TYR A 106 0.27 8.49 11.61
CA TYR A 106 1.49 8.53 12.40
C TYR A 106 2.59 7.70 11.74
N ALA A 107 3.83 8.04 12.02
CA ALA A 107 5.00 7.31 11.52
C ALA A 107 6.15 7.39 12.54
N ASN A 108 7.14 6.53 12.41
CA ASN A 108 8.44 6.75 13.04
C ASN A 108 9.18 7.89 12.32
N SER A 109 10.08 8.58 13.00
CA SER A 109 10.90 9.65 12.39
C SER A 109 11.68 9.21 11.16
N SER A 110 12.06 7.94 11.12
CA SER A 110 12.84 7.30 10.04
C SER A 110 11.99 6.55 9.02
N SER A 111 10.66 6.46 9.21
CA SER A 111 9.76 5.84 8.22
C SER A 111 9.85 6.54 6.87
N ILE A 112 9.68 5.79 5.79
CA ILE A 112 9.61 6.34 4.43
C ILE A 112 8.15 6.59 4.05
N ILE A 113 7.82 7.84 3.69
CA ILE A 113 6.45 8.30 3.44
C ILE A 113 6.40 9.03 2.09
N GLY A 114 5.32 8.86 1.34
CA GLY A 114 5.09 9.62 0.10
C GLY A 114 5.15 8.76 -1.15
N SER A 115 6.06 9.06 -2.08
CA SER A 115 6.09 8.43 -3.41
C SER A 115 4.73 8.56 -4.12
N ILE A 116 4.18 9.80 -4.12
CA ILE A 116 2.87 10.10 -4.73
C ILE A 116 3.09 10.27 -6.23
N GLY A 117 3.09 9.15 -6.94
CA GLY A 117 3.35 9.08 -8.37
C GLY A 117 2.95 7.72 -8.93
N VAL A 118 3.01 7.61 -10.26
CA VAL A 118 2.70 6.38 -11.01
C VAL A 118 3.86 6.04 -11.92
N ILE A 119 4.33 4.80 -11.85
CA ILE A 119 5.40 4.29 -12.70
C ILE A 119 4.90 3.08 -13.50
N TYR A 120 5.35 2.96 -14.73
CA TYR A 120 5.38 1.75 -15.52
C TYR A 120 6.82 1.45 -15.89
N ALA A 121 7.29 0.27 -15.59
CA ALA A 121 8.62 -0.18 -15.96
C ALA A 121 8.53 -1.51 -16.71
N SER A 122 9.29 -1.66 -17.79
CA SER A 122 9.36 -2.86 -18.62
C SER A 122 10.76 -2.99 -19.20
N PHE A 123 11.05 -4.16 -19.78
CA PHE A 123 12.28 -4.41 -20.52
C PHE A 123 11.98 -4.56 -22.00
N GLY A 124 12.86 -4.03 -22.87
CA GLY A 124 12.84 -4.29 -24.31
C GLY A 124 13.78 -5.45 -24.67
N PHE A 125 13.26 -6.46 -25.35
CA PHE A 125 14.02 -7.67 -25.74
C PHE A 125 14.18 -7.80 -27.26
N GLN A 126 13.80 -6.80 -28.06
CA GLN A 126 13.80 -6.84 -29.51
C GLN A 126 15.17 -7.22 -30.11
N ASP A 127 16.25 -6.61 -29.61
CA ASP A 127 17.60 -6.87 -30.11
C ASP A 127 18.14 -8.21 -29.64
N MET A 128 17.74 -8.64 -28.45
CA MET A 128 18.13 -9.94 -27.92
C MET A 128 17.56 -11.08 -28.77
N ILE A 129 16.26 -11.06 -29.10
CA ILE A 129 15.65 -12.13 -29.89
C ILE A 129 16.15 -12.14 -31.32
N LYS A 130 16.47 -10.97 -31.91
CA LYS A 130 17.12 -10.88 -33.21
C LYS A 130 18.49 -11.57 -33.25
N LYS A 131 19.34 -11.33 -32.21
CA LYS A 131 20.69 -11.92 -32.12
C LYS A 131 20.68 -13.43 -32.00
N ILE A 132 19.66 -14.02 -31.37
CA ILE A 132 19.51 -15.47 -31.24
C ILE A 132 18.64 -16.11 -32.32
N GLY A 133 18.29 -15.35 -33.38
CA GLY A 133 17.54 -15.87 -34.53
C GLY A 133 16.06 -16.17 -34.25
N ILE A 134 15.46 -15.64 -33.20
CA ILE A 134 14.04 -15.83 -32.87
C ILE A 134 13.21 -14.76 -33.60
N GLN A 135 12.17 -15.19 -34.30
CA GLN A 135 11.22 -14.31 -34.98
C GLN A 135 9.91 -14.22 -34.17
N ARG A 136 9.57 -13.03 -33.67
CA ARG A 136 8.28 -12.75 -33.02
C ARG A 136 7.18 -12.67 -34.10
N ARG A 137 6.12 -13.46 -33.94
CA ARG A 137 4.94 -13.45 -34.81
C ARG A 137 3.71 -13.12 -33.98
N VAL A 138 3.04 -12.00 -34.31
CA VAL A 138 1.86 -11.54 -33.57
C VAL A 138 0.73 -11.28 -34.56
N TYR A 139 -0.39 -11.94 -34.37
CA TYR A 139 -1.59 -11.77 -35.18
C TYR A 139 -2.70 -11.23 -34.24
N THR A 140 -3.22 -10.04 -34.56
CA THR A 140 -4.22 -9.39 -33.68
C THR A 140 -5.45 -8.99 -34.47
N ALA A 141 -6.61 -9.09 -33.84
CA ALA A 141 -7.82 -8.39 -34.21
C ALA A 141 -7.96 -7.17 -33.28
N GLY A 142 -7.89 -5.97 -33.88
CA GLY A 142 -7.85 -4.70 -33.18
C GLY A 142 -6.49 -4.02 -33.26
N LYS A 143 -6.48 -2.80 -33.81
CA LYS A 143 -5.26 -2.02 -34.18
C LYS A 143 -4.26 -1.86 -33.01
N ASN A 144 -4.74 -1.78 -31.78
CA ASN A 144 -3.92 -1.46 -30.60
C ASN A 144 -3.76 -2.66 -29.64
N LYS A 145 -4.01 -3.90 -30.10
CA LYS A 145 -4.04 -5.06 -29.20
C LYS A 145 -2.65 -5.52 -28.73
N SER A 146 -1.58 -5.19 -29.46
CA SER A 146 -0.18 -5.51 -29.13
C SER A 146 0.59 -4.29 -28.61
N THR A 147 -0.09 -3.37 -27.92
CA THR A 147 0.52 -2.19 -27.33
C THR A 147 1.62 -2.60 -26.35
N LEU A 148 2.81 -1.96 -26.44
CA LEU A 148 3.97 -2.16 -25.57
C LEU A 148 4.47 -3.62 -25.50
N ASP A 149 4.42 -4.35 -26.63
CA ASP A 149 5.02 -5.68 -26.73
C ASP A 149 6.55 -5.56 -26.56
N PRO A 150 7.16 -6.18 -25.53
CA PRO A 150 8.59 -6.00 -25.22
C PRO A 150 9.54 -6.62 -26.25
N PHE A 151 9.03 -7.37 -27.23
CA PHE A 151 9.82 -8.04 -28.26
C PHE A 151 9.79 -7.32 -29.60
N VAL A 152 9.18 -6.15 -29.68
CA VAL A 152 9.16 -5.30 -30.87
C VAL A 152 9.54 -3.87 -30.49
N GLU A 153 9.89 -3.07 -31.48
CA GLU A 153 10.20 -1.65 -31.27
C GLU A 153 9.00 -0.89 -30.72
N GLU A 154 9.25 -0.03 -29.74
CA GLU A 154 8.21 0.80 -29.13
C GLU A 154 7.66 1.81 -30.14
N LYS A 155 6.35 2.00 -30.12
CA LYS A 155 5.66 3.00 -30.94
C LYS A 155 5.35 4.24 -30.10
N GLU A 156 5.65 5.41 -30.62
CA GLU A 156 5.36 6.68 -29.93
C GLU A 156 3.88 6.82 -29.53
N GLU A 157 2.97 6.32 -30.37
CA GLU A 157 1.54 6.32 -30.04
C GLU A 157 1.20 5.46 -28.82
N ASP A 158 1.89 4.35 -28.63
CA ASP A 158 1.67 3.46 -27.49
C ASP A 158 2.22 4.09 -26.20
N ILE A 159 3.39 4.73 -26.29
CA ILE A 159 3.98 5.52 -25.20
C ILE A 159 3.02 6.66 -24.80
N LYS A 160 2.46 7.37 -25.77
CA LYS A 160 1.50 8.45 -25.53
C LYS A 160 0.24 7.95 -24.81
N ARG A 161 -0.31 6.81 -25.25
CA ARG A 161 -1.48 6.18 -24.59
C ARG A 161 -1.16 5.80 -23.15
N LEU A 162 0.01 5.17 -22.93
CA LEU A 162 0.45 4.81 -21.59
C LEU A 162 0.59 6.03 -20.69
N LYS A 163 1.26 7.09 -21.17
CA LYS A 163 1.41 8.35 -20.41
C LYS A 163 0.07 8.95 -20.02
N ASN A 164 -0.92 8.94 -20.91
CA ASN A 164 -2.26 9.43 -20.59
C ASN A 164 -2.90 8.63 -19.44
N ILE A 165 -2.82 7.30 -19.49
CA ILE A 165 -3.32 6.45 -18.41
C ILE A 165 -2.58 6.74 -17.09
N GLN A 166 -1.26 6.92 -17.13
CA GLN A 166 -0.48 7.27 -15.95
C GLN A 166 -0.90 8.62 -15.36
N LEU A 167 -1.18 9.62 -16.19
CA LEU A 167 -1.66 10.93 -15.74
C LEU A 167 -3.03 10.83 -15.09
N ASP A 168 -3.95 10.04 -15.64
CA ASP A 168 -5.27 9.82 -15.02
C ASP A 168 -5.15 9.16 -13.66
N LEU A 169 -4.36 8.07 -13.55
CA LEU A 169 -4.11 7.38 -12.27
C LEU A 169 -3.41 8.29 -11.25
N HIS A 170 -2.48 9.12 -11.71
CA HIS A 170 -1.77 10.07 -10.84
C HIS A 170 -2.72 11.14 -10.31
N LYS A 171 -3.58 11.68 -11.17
CA LYS A 171 -4.63 12.64 -10.76
C LYS A 171 -5.58 12.04 -9.73
N ASP A 172 -5.98 10.78 -9.89
CA ASP A 172 -6.82 10.10 -8.91
C ASP A 172 -6.09 9.95 -7.56
N PHE A 173 -4.80 9.65 -7.58
CA PHE A 173 -4.01 9.57 -6.36
C PHE A 173 -3.90 10.94 -5.67
N ILE A 174 -3.59 11.99 -6.43
CA ILE A 174 -3.56 13.38 -5.92
C ILE A 174 -4.89 13.73 -5.26
N ASN A 175 -6.02 13.47 -5.91
CA ASN A 175 -7.35 13.71 -5.36
C ASN A 175 -7.59 13.00 -4.02
N VAL A 176 -7.11 11.77 -3.86
CA VAL A 176 -7.20 11.03 -2.59
C VAL A 176 -6.38 11.72 -1.51
N VAL A 177 -5.15 12.13 -1.82
CA VAL A 177 -4.27 12.82 -0.86
C VAL A 177 -4.86 14.17 -0.46
N GLU A 178 -5.28 14.98 -1.41
CA GLU A 178 -5.91 16.27 -1.15
C GLU A 178 -7.19 16.14 -0.31
N LYS A 179 -8.02 15.15 -0.61
CA LYS A 179 -9.23 14.86 0.18
C LYS A 179 -8.92 14.43 1.61
N SER A 180 -7.85 13.67 1.82
CA SER A 180 -7.45 13.18 3.13
C SER A 180 -6.68 14.20 3.93
N ARG A 181 -5.73 14.89 3.30
CA ARG A 181 -4.80 15.79 3.95
C ARG A 181 -5.24 17.27 3.88
N GLY A 182 -5.84 17.67 2.76
CA GLY A 182 -6.46 19.00 2.58
C GLY A 182 -5.61 20.15 3.12
N THR A 183 -6.17 20.91 4.07
CA THR A 183 -5.52 22.05 4.71
C THR A 183 -4.30 21.69 5.58
N LYS A 184 -4.04 20.42 5.85
CA LYS A 184 -2.86 19.95 6.60
C LYS A 184 -1.59 20.00 5.75
N LEU A 185 -1.72 19.94 4.41
CA LEU A 185 -0.57 20.01 3.50
C LEU A 185 0.12 21.37 3.60
N ASN A 186 1.44 21.36 3.76
CA ASN A 186 2.24 22.58 3.82
C ASN A 186 2.59 23.07 2.40
N THR A 187 1.65 23.77 1.77
CA THR A 187 1.82 24.35 0.43
C THR A 187 2.85 25.49 0.39
N LYS A 188 3.24 26.04 1.57
CA LYS A 188 4.24 27.11 1.68
C LYS A 188 5.68 26.58 1.72
N SER A 189 5.87 25.27 1.72
CA SER A 189 7.20 24.66 1.76
C SER A 189 8.03 24.86 0.49
N GLY A 190 7.40 25.25 -0.62
CA GLY A 190 8.02 25.30 -1.96
C GLY A 190 8.33 23.93 -2.57
N ILE A 191 7.93 22.84 -1.91
CA ILE A 191 8.13 21.46 -2.37
C ILE A 191 6.85 21.00 -3.04
N ASP A 192 6.96 20.50 -4.29
CA ASP A 192 5.88 19.80 -4.96
C ASP A 192 5.78 18.37 -4.40
N LEU A 193 4.68 18.07 -3.73
CA LEU A 193 4.44 16.79 -3.06
C LEU A 193 4.03 15.67 -4.02
N PHE A 194 3.75 15.99 -5.27
CA PHE A 194 3.12 15.10 -6.25
C PHE A 194 4.06 14.65 -7.36
N THR A 195 5.37 14.77 -7.16
CA THR A 195 6.39 14.39 -8.14
C THR A 195 6.81 12.91 -8.09
N GLY A 196 6.29 12.14 -7.12
CA GLY A 196 6.73 10.78 -6.85
C GLY A 196 7.91 10.70 -5.88
N GLU A 197 8.32 11.80 -5.29
CA GLU A 197 9.35 11.85 -4.25
C GLU A 197 8.84 11.25 -2.93
N PHE A 198 9.77 10.80 -2.08
CA PHE A 198 9.47 10.27 -0.76
C PHE A 198 10.35 10.91 0.30
N TRP A 199 9.88 10.92 1.53
CA TRP A 199 10.50 11.65 2.64
C TRP A 199 10.57 10.79 3.90
N SER A 200 11.51 11.12 4.79
CA SER A 200 11.50 10.60 6.15
C SER A 200 10.23 11.01 6.89
N GLY A 201 9.83 10.25 7.90
CA GLY A 201 8.66 10.59 8.73
C GLY A 201 8.74 11.99 9.35
N SER A 202 9.95 12.40 9.80
CA SER A 202 10.16 13.76 10.30
C SER A 202 9.86 14.83 9.25
N LYS A 203 10.35 14.65 8.02
CA LYS A 203 10.09 15.58 6.92
C LYS A 203 8.62 15.52 6.47
N ALA A 204 8.06 14.30 6.37
CA ALA A 204 6.66 14.09 6.02
C ALA A 204 5.69 14.79 6.98
N LYS A 205 6.02 14.83 8.29
CA LYS A 205 5.28 15.62 9.29
C LYS A 205 5.33 17.11 8.98
N SER A 206 6.50 17.67 8.67
CA SER A 206 6.65 19.09 8.35
C SER A 206 5.94 19.48 7.04
N LEU A 207 5.78 18.52 6.13
CA LEU A 207 5.05 18.68 4.86
C LEU A 207 3.53 18.47 4.99
N GLY A 208 3.06 18.03 6.16
CA GLY A 208 1.64 17.76 6.42
C GLY A 208 1.13 16.43 5.85
N LEU A 209 2.03 15.57 5.38
CA LEU A 209 1.68 14.23 4.89
C LEU A 209 1.25 13.28 6.01
N ILE A 210 1.72 13.52 7.24
CA ILE A 210 1.31 12.80 8.46
C ILE A 210 0.99 13.79 9.57
N ASP A 211 0.29 13.33 10.61
CA ASP A 211 -0.19 14.16 11.72
C ASP A 211 0.80 14.18 12.90
N GLY A 212 1.55 13.10 13.10
CA GLY A 212 2.46 12.99 14.24
C GLY A 212 3.53 11.93 14.06
N LEU A 213 4.50 11.97 14.98
CA LEU A 213 5.49 10.92 15.14
C LEU A 213 5.07 10.01 16.29
N GLY A 214 5.27 8.71 16.15
CA GLY A 214 4.98 7.70 17.14
C GLY A 214 4.52 6.38 16.53
N ASN A 215 4.63 5.31 17.30
CA ASN A 215 4.15 3.98 16.94
C ASN A 215 2.74 3.71 17.49
N ALA A 216 2.15 2.58 17.06
CA ALA A 216 0.78 2.25 17.45
C ALA A 216 0.59 2.07 18.97
N ASP A 217 1.56 1.45 19.67
CA ASP A 217 1.44 1.18 21.09
C ASP A 217 1.46 2.49 21.91
N GLU A 218 2.44 3.35 21.63
CA GLU A 218 2.60 4.64 22.30
C GLU A 218 1.39 5.56 22.09
N VAL A 219 1.03 5.80 20.83
CA VAL A 219 -0.06 6.73 20.49
C VAL A 219 -1.42 6.22 20.99
N LEU A 220 -1.66 4.90 20.93
CA LEU A 220 -2.92 4.36 21.46
C LEU A 220 -3.00 4.42 22.97
N LYS A 221 -1.89 4.23 23.69
CA LYS A 221 -1.83 4.44 25.15
C LYS A 221 -2.04 5.91 25.52
N GLU A 222 -1.38 6.82 24.83
CA GLU A 222 -1.56 8.25 25.04
C GLU A 222 -3.03 8.67 24.84
N LYS A 223 -3.67 8.22 23.76
CA LYS A 223 -5.06 8.60 23.43
C LYS A 223 -6.13 7.93 24.28
N PHE A 224 -5.92 6.70 24.70
CA PHE A 224 -6.96 5.87 25.33
C PHE A 224 -6.60 5.40 26.73
N GLY A 225 -5.41 5.72 27.22
CA GLY A 225 -4.88 5.36 28.52
C GLY A 225 -4.10 4.05 28.51
N GLU A 226 -3.24 3.86 29.54
CA GLU A 226 -2.33 2.71 29.67
C GLU A 226 -3.02 1.33 29.60
N ASN A 227 -4.28 1.26 30.00
CA ASN A 227 -5.06 0.02 30.01
C ASN A 227 -5.80 -0.26 28.69
N VAL A 228 -5.43 0.42 27.58
CA VAL A 228 -5.99 0.14 26.26
C VAL A 228 -5.63 -1.29 25.82
N VAL A 229 -6.61 -2.00 25.28
CA VAL A 229 -6.43 -3.36 24.77
C VAL A 229 -6.35 -3.31 23.26
N ILE A 230 -5.17 -3.54 22.71
CA ILE A 230 -4.93 -3.63 21.27
C ILE A 230 -5.27 -5.05 20.82
N LYS A 231 -6.38 -5.22 20.10
CA LYS A 231 -6.83 -6.53 19.60
C LYS A 231 -6.41 -6.70 18.15
N LYS A 232 -5.41 -7.54 17.88
CA LYS A 232 -4.89 -7.81 16.55
C LYS A 232 -5.88 -8.61 15.69
N PHE A 233 -6.01 -8.23 14.43
CA PHE A 233 -6.77 -8.90 13.40
C PHE A 233 -5.82 -9.21 12.24
N GLU A 234 -5.50 -10.50 12.10
CA GLU A 234 -4.57 -11.02 11.10
C GLU A 234 -5.20 -12.23 10.40
N LYS A 235 -4.74 -12.52 9.18
CA LYS A 235 -5.12 -13.75 8.48
C LYS A 235 -4.57 -14.94 9.27
N GLN A 236 -5.44 -15.80 9.76
CA GLN A 236 -4.99 -17.05 10.40
C GLN A 236 -4.24 -17.87 9.37
N LYS A 237 -2.95 -18.08 9.58
CA LYS A 237 -2.16 -19.02 8.77
C LYS A 237 -2.74 -20.41 8.99
N SER A 238 -3.40 -20.97 7.97
CA SER A 238 -3.84 -22.37 8.03
C SER A 238 -2.64 -23.26 8.36
N TRP A 239 -2.77 -24.10 9.39
CA TRP A 239 -1.75 -25.09 9.77
C TRP A 239 -1.42 -26.04 8.62
N ILE A 240 -2.37 -26.27 7.69
CA ILE A 240 -2.23 -27.05 6.46
C ILE A 240 -1.26 -26.35 5.49
N ALA A 241 -1.29 -25.02 5.37
CA ALA A 241 -0.35 -24.28 4.53
C ALA A 241 1.11 -24.37 5.03
N LYS A 242 1.32 -24.55 6.33
CA LYS A 242 2.65 -24.83 6.91
C LYS A 242 3.19 -26.21 6.51
N LYS A 243 2.32 -27.20 6.30
CA LYS A 243 2.69 -28.58 5.95
C LYS A 243 2.89 -28.79 4.44
N LEU A 244 2.20 -28.00 3.60
CA LEU A 244 2.28 -28.07 2.13
C LEU A 244 3.43 -27.23 1.52
N SER A 245 4.06 -26.36 2.29
CA SER A 245 5.21 -25.56 1.80
C SER A 245 6.51 -26.35 1.64
N SER A 246 6.50 -27.67 1.92
CA SER A 246 7.63 -28.58 1.72
C SER A 246 7.62 -29.32 0.38
N GLY A 247 6.62 -29.12 -0.47
CA GLY A 247 6.55 -29.74 -1.81
C GLY A 247 7.31 -28.92 -2.85
N GLN A 248 8.01 -29.61 -3.73
CA GLN A 248 8.81 -29.10 -4.84
C GLN A 248 8.08 -28.02 -5.66
N THR A 249 8.38 -26.77 -5.39
CA THR A 249 7.98 -25.62 -6.21
C THR A 249 9.19 -25.15 -6.98
N ASN A 250 8.98 -24.80 -8.25
CA ASN A 250 9.99 -24.36 -9.20
C ASN A 250 10.92 -23.32 -8.54
N GLN A 251 12.17 -23.73 -8.25
CA GLN A 251 13.16 -22.89 -7.57
C GLN A 251 13.41 -21.60 -8.36
N LEU A 252 13.30 -21.65 -9.69
CA LEU A 252 13.52 -20.51 -10.58
C LEU A 252 12.44 -19.43 -10.39
N GLU A 253 11.15 -19.81 -10.33
CA GLU A 253 10.05 -18.86 -10.08
C GLU A 253 10.17 -18.20 -8.69
N ARG A 254 10.63 -18.96 -7.69
CA ARG A 254 10.90 -18.42 -6.35
C ARG A 254 12.07 -17.43 -6.34
N LEU A 255 13.11 -17.69 -7.12
CA LEU A 255 14.25 -16.79 -7.26
C LEU A 255 13.83 -15.51 -7.97
N LEU A 256 13.19 -15.59 -9.14
CA LEU A 256 12.73 -14.43 -9.89
C LEU A 256 11.79 -13.54 -9.06
N SER A 257 10.80 -14.14 -8.40
CA SER A 257 9.87 -13.39 -7.55
C SER A 257 10.54 -12.74 -6.32
N LYS A 258 11.62 -13.35 -5.79
CA LYS A 258 12.42 -12.74 -4.72
C LYS A 258 13.24 -11.56 -5.22
N PHE A 259 13.78 -11.65 -6.45
CA PHE A 259 14.53 -10.54 -7.05
C PHE A 259 13.61 -9.34 -7.30
N GLU A 260 12.44 -9.52 -7.90
CA GLU A 260 11.47 -8.46 -8.14
C GLU A 260 11.02 -7.78 -6.82
N GLU A 261 10.73 -8.57 -5.78
CA GLU A 261 10.37 -8.01 -4.49
C GLU A 261 11.52 -7.24 -3.86
N LYS A 262 12.73 -7.82 -3.89
CA LYS A 262 13.93 -7.19 -3.36
C LYS A 262 14.20 -5.86 -4.06
N GLU A 263 14.07 -5.80 -5.39
CA GLU A 263 14.24 -4.58 -6.17
C GLU A 263 13.27 -3.46 -5.74
N ILE A 264 11.98 -3.82 -5.49
CA ILE A 264 10.99 -2.86 -5.03
C ILE A 264 11.32 -2.32 -3.63
N TRP A 265 11.78 -3.18 -2.71
CA TRP A 265 12.16 -2.76 -1.35
C TRP A 265 13.50 -2.03 -1.32
N GLN A 266 14.47 -2.45 -2.14
CA GLN A 266 15.79 -1.80 -2.24
C GLN A 266 15.70 -0.32 -2.67
N LYS A 267 14.68 0.05 -3.45
CA LYS A 267 14.40 1.46 -3.79
C LYS A 267 14.29 2.36 -2.55
N TYR A 268 13.91 1.79 -1.42
CA TYR A 268 13.73 2.49 -0.16
C TYR A 268 14.82 2.15 0.88
N GLY A 269 15.87 1.43 0.48
CA GLY A 269 16.97 1.05 1.37
C GLY A 269 16.65 -0.11 2.30
N LEU A 270 15.71 -0.99 1.93
CA LEU A 270 15.24 -2.12 2.72
C LEU A 270 15.44 -3.47 2.02
#